data_7ce4f2ef7fa052b6bdebcf3f595cdf9f
#
_entry.id   7ce4f2ef7fa052b6bdebcf3f595cdf9f
#
_cell.length_a   1.000
_cell.length_b   1.000
_cell.length_c   1.000
_cell.angle_alpha   90.00
_cell.angle_beta   90.00
_cell.angle_gamma   90.00
#
_symmetry.space_group_name_H-M   'P 1'
#
loop_
_entity.id
_entity.type
_entity.pdbx_description
1 polymer ?
#
loop_
_entity_poly.entity_id
_entity_poly.type
_entity_poly.pdbx_seq_one_letter_code
_entity_poly.pdbx_strand_id
1 'polypeptide(L)'
;MTSTDPSDPLTVAARWADPTRWPVPLRFDRAERWYARLAADDEHEVWALSWLPGQGTDLHDHGGSSGAFLVVAGALVEETVGGGRLRPHRLAAGTGRRFGPRHVHVVTNRDDQPAVSVHVYRPALRRMTRYRLAAGQLLVAEVAEAGVAW
;
A
#
# COMPACT_ATOMS: atom_id res chain seq x y z
N MET A 1 -12.10 19.70 6.20
CA MET A 1 -10.94 20.45 5.68
C MET A 1 -9.92 19.49 5.13
N THR A 2 -9.54 19.67 3.90
CA THR A 2 -8.39 18.96 3.38
C THR A 2 -7.13 19.52 4.04
N SER A 3 -6.27 18.64 4.55
CA SER A 3 -4.98 19.06 5.09
C SER A 3 -4.16 19.73 4.00
N THR A 4 -3.65 20.94 4.28
CA THR A 4 -2.74 21.66 3.39
C THR A 4 -1.28 21.39 3.73
N ASP A 5 -1.03 20.47 4.69
CA ASP A 5 0.32 20.09 5.09
C ASP A 5 1.03 19.38 3.93
N PRO A 6 2.11 19.98 3.37
CA PRO A 6 2.83 19.36 2.26
C PRO A 6 3.56 18.08 2.63
N SER A 7 3.75 17.79 3.92
CA SER A 7 4.38 16.58 4.42
C SER A 7 3.39 15.44 4.70
N ASP A 8 2.08 15.72 4.63
CA ASP A 8 1.06 14.68 4.80
C ASP A 8 1.24 13.58 3.75
N PRO A 9 1.33 12.31 4.14
CA PRO A 9 1.58 11.22 3.21
C PRO A 9 0.62 11.13 2.02
N LEU A 10 -0.66 11.41 2.23
CA LEU A 10 -1.62 11.39 1.12
C LEU A 10 -1.41 12.56 0.15
N THR A 11 -1.04 13.73 0.67
CA THR A 11 -0.65 14.88 -0.16
C THR A 11 0.59 14.57 -0.98
N VAL A 12 1.57 13.90 -0.37
CA VAL A 12 2.78 13.44 -1.09
C VAL A 12 2.40 12.43 -2.16
N ALA A 13 1.56 11.45 -1.86
CA ALA A 13 1.11 10.46 -2.85
C ALA A 13 0.43 11.12 -4.05
N ALA A 14 -0.39 12.15 -3.83
CA ALA A 14 -1.08 12.86 -4.89
C ALA A 14 -0.14 13.54 -5.89
N ARG A 15 1.06 13.95 -5.45
CA ARG A 15 2.07 14.52 -6.35
C ARG A 15 2.65 13.49 -7.33
N TRP A 16 2.51 12.22 -7.03
CA TRP A 16 3.02 11.11 -7.83
C TRP A 16 1.91 10.37 -8.59
N ALA A 17 0.72 10.98 -8.69
CA ALA A 17 -0.45 10.33 -9.26
C ALA A 17 -0.39 10.13 -10.78
N ASP A 18 0.56 10.74 -11.48
CA ASP A 18 0.72 10.61 -12.93
C ASP A 18 1.90 9.69 -13.26
N PRO A 19 1.65 8.44 -13.69
CA PRO A 19 2.73 7.49 -14.00
C PRO A 19 3.65 7.93 -15.13
N THR A 20 3.19 8.81 -16.02
CA THR A 20 4.02 9.33 -17.13
C THR A 20 5.15 10.21 -16.64
N ARG A 21 5.07 10.70 -15.41
CA ARG A 21 6.09 11.56 -14.78
C ARG A 21 7.01 10.81 -13.83
N TRP A 22 6.86 9.51 -13.70
CA TRP A 22 7.72 8.69 -12.84
C TRP A 22 9.13 8.56 -13.41
N PRO A 23 10.17 8.42 -12.55
CA PRO A 23 11.55 8.21 -13.01
C PRO A 23 11.78 6.82 -13.59
N VAL A 24 10.80 5.92 -13.46
CA VAL A 24 10.83 4.56 -14.02
C VAL A 24 9.54 4.31 -14.79
N PRO A 25 9.56 3.50 -15.86
CA PRO A 25 8.35 3.16 -16.59
C PRO A 25 7.44 2.26 -15.75
N LEU A 26 6.13 2.51 -15.81
CA LEU A 26 5.14 1.62 -15.25
C LEU A 26 5.20 0.25 -15.94
N ARG A 27 5.20 -0.81 -15.15
CA ARG A 27 5.22 -2.18 -15.64
C ARG A 27 4.15 -3.01 -14.94
N PHE A 28 3.82 -4.15 -15.53
CA PHE A 28 2.96 -5.19 -14.95
C PHE A 28 3.70 -6.51 -15.06
N ASP A 29 3.64 -7.32 -14.01
CA ASP A 29 4.31 -8.61 -13.96
C ASP A 29 3.28 -9.69 -13.60
N ARG A 30 3.20 -10.75 -14.42
CA ARG A 30 2.25 -11.83 -14.19
C ARG A 30 2.64 -12.75 -13.04
N ALA A 31 3.92 -12.79 -12.69
CA ALA A 31 4.41 -13.68 -11.64
C ALA A 31 4.12 -13.10 -10.23
N GLU A 32 4.23 -11.79 -10.09
CA GLU A 32 4.04 -11.10 -8.80
C GLU A 32 3.68 -9.65 -9.03
N ARG A 33 3.21 -8.96 -7.98
CA ARG A 33 3.00 -7.52 -8.04
C ARG A 33 4.32 -6.83 -8.42
N TRP A 34 4.25 -5.93 -9.38
CA TRP A 34 5.39 -5.08 -9.67
C TRP A 34 5.43 -3.91 -8.69
N TYR A 35 6.61 -3.55 -8.23
CA TYR A 35 6.82 -2.38 -7.42
C TYR A 35 8.14 -1.71 -7.75
N ALA A 36 8.20 -0.38 -7.55
CA ALA A 36 9.43 0.40 -7.73
C ALA A 36 9.42 1.59 -6.79
N ARG A 37 10.58 1.90 -6.21
CA ARG A 37 10.73 3.12 -5.42
C ARG A 37 10.85 4.31 -6.36
N LEU A 38 9.96 5.31 -6.16
CA LEU A 38 9.93 6.52 -6.97
C LEU A 38 10.78 7.63 -6.37
N ALA A 39 10.81 7.74 -5.05
CA ALA A 39 11.54 8.78 -4.33
C ALA A 39 11.78 8.38 -2.88
N ALA A 40 12.78 9.03 -2.29
CA ALA A 40 13.02 8.95 -0.84
C ALA A 40 13.68 10.26 -0.39
N ASP A 41 13.27 10.75 0.78
CA ASP A 41 13.90 11.87 1.45
C ASP A 41 14.04 11.56 2.95
N ASP A 42 14.36 12.56 3.78
CA ASP A 42 14.56 12.35 5.22
C ASP A 42 13.27 11.95 5.96
N GLU A 43 12.10 12.24 5.40
CA GLU A 43 10.81 12.00 6.04
C GLU A 43 10.01 10.89 5.37
N HIS A 44 10.11 10.72 4.04
CA HIS A 44 9.21 9.87 3.27
C HIS A 44 9.95 8.93 2.33
N GLU A 45 9.28 7.83 2.04
CA GLU A 45 9.62 6.93 0.96
C GLU A 45 8.38 6.72 0.11
N VAL A 46 8.52 6.84 -1.21
CA VAL A 46 7.41 6.77 -2.18
C VAL A 46 7.61 5.58 -3.10
N TRP A 47 6.61 4.72 -3.19
CA TRP A 47 6.62 3.50 -4.00
C TRP A 47 5.45 3.49 -4.97
N ALA A 48 5.73 3.03 -6.20
CA ALA A 48 4.69 2.66 -7.16
C ALA A 48 4.45 1.15 -7.09
N LEU A 49 3.20 0.75 -7.18
CA LEU A 49 2.79 -0.65 -7.29
C LEU A 49 1.81 -0.81 -8.45
N SER A 50 1.91 -1.92 -9.16
CA SER A 50 0.91 -2.33 -10.13
C SER A 50 0.36 -3.71 -9.76
N TRP A 51 -0.89 -3.95 -10.14
CA TRP A 51 -1.68 -5.09 -9.69
C TRP A 51 -2.47 -5.65 -10.87
N LEU A 52 -2.07 -6.79 -11.38
CA LEU A 52 -2.92 -7.53 -12.31
C LEU A 52 -4.09 -8.16 -11.52
N PRO A 53 -5.19 -8.52 -12.21
CA PRO A 53 -6.31 -9.18 -11.53
C PRO A 53 -5.87 -10.37 -10.70
N GLY A 54 -6.33 -10.43 -9.44
CA GLY A 54 -5.99 -11.50 -8.50
C GLY A 54 -4.72 -11.26 -7.69
N GLN A 55 -3.88 -10.31 -8.05
CA GLN A 55 -2.69 -10.01 -7.26
C GLN A 55 -3.05 -9.26 -5.98
N GLY A 56 -2.31 -9.53 -4.91
CA GLY A 56 -2.57 -8.95 -3.61
C GLY A 56 -1.40 -9.11 -2.66
N THR A 57 -1.58 -8.57 -1.46
CA THR A 57 -0.63 -8.72 -0.35
C THR A 57 -1.12 -9.78 0.62
N ASP A 58 -0.24 -10.23 1.50
CA ASP A 58 -0.63 -10.87 2.74
C ASP A 58 -1.15 -9.84 3.74
N LEU A 59 -1.76 -10.30 4.81
CA LEU A 59 -2.11 -9.46 5.95
C LEU A 59 -0.83 -8.99 6.63
N HIS A 60 -0.62 -7.67 6.70
CA HIS A 60 0.66 -7.12 7.14
C HIS A 60 0.51 -5.77 7.81
N ASP A 61 1.52 -5.41 8.61
CA ASP A 61 1.74 -4.04 9.09
C ASP A 61 2.92 -3.40 8.35
N HIS A 62 3.30 -2.21 8.78
CA HIS A 62 4.36 -1.41 8.15
C HIS A 62 5.52 -1.12 9.10
N GLY A 63 5.72 -2.00 10.10
CA GLY A 63 6.87 -1.93 11.01
C GLY A 63 7.02 -0.63 11.80
N GLY A 64 5.89 0.01 12.12
CA GLY A 64 5.89 1.29 12.84
C GLY A 64 5.82 2.53 11.95
N SER A 65 5.92 2.39 10.63
CA SER A 65 5.70 3.51 9.71
C SER A 65 4.21 3.82 9.58
N SER A 66 3.87 5.09 9.62
CA SER A 66 2.59 5.59 9.14
C SER A 66 2.68 5.91 7.65
N GLY A 67 1.58 6.24 7.01
CA GLY A 67 1.63 6.57 5.60
C GLY A 67 0.27 6.74 4.97
N ALA A 68 0.25 6.58 3.67
CA ALA A 68 -0.96 6.60 2.85
C ALA A 68 -0.73 5.84 1.56
N PHE A 69 -1.81 5.42 0.93
CA PHE A 69 -1.75 5.00 -0.46
C PHE A 69 -2.90 5.59 -1.25
N LEU A 70 -2.66 5.80 -2.53
CA LEU A 70 -3.59 6.40 -3.48
C LEU A 70 -3.75 5.44 -4.65
N VAL A 71 -4.98 5.09 -4.98
CA VAL A 71 -5.28 4.34 -6.20
C VAL A 71 -5.28 5.30 -7.37
N VAL A 72 -4.41 5.06 -8.34
CA VAL A 72 -4.21 5.93 -9.50
C VAL A 72 -5.03 5.46 -10.70
N ALA A 73 -5.14 4.14 -10.88
CA ALA A 73 -5.90 3.53 -11.96
C ALA A 73 -6.51 2.22 -11.48
N GLY A 74 -7.65 1.85 -12.04
CA GLY A 74 -8.37 0.65 -11.63
C GLY A 74 -9.03 0.80 -10.26
N ALA A 75 -9.15 -0.29 -9.53
CA ALA A 75 -9.67 -0.30 -8.17
C ALA A 75 -9.00 -1.40 -7.35
N LEU A 76 -8.86 -1.17 -6.06
CA LEU A 76 -8.32 -2.12 -5.10
C LEU A 76 -9.32 -2.33 -3.97
N VAL A 77 -9.23 -3.48 -3.32
CA VAL A 77 -9.97 -3.75 -2.09
C VAL A 77 -8.97 -3.80 -0.95
N GLU A 78 -9.18 -2.94 0.04
CA GLU A 78 -8.45 -3.00 1.31
C GLU A 78 -9.32 -3.74 2.32
N GLU A 79 -8.75 -4.74 2.98
CA GLU A 79 -9.38 -5.39 4.12
C GLU A 79 -8.64 -5.03 5.39
N THR A 80 -9.38 -4.58 6.40
CA THR A 80 -8.88 -4.28 7.73
C THR A 80 -9.49 -5.23 8.75
N VAL A 81 -8.84 -5.40 9.91
CA VAL A 81 -9.34 -6.27 10.96
C VAL A 81 -10.29 -5.49 11.86
N GLY A 82 -11.49 -6.03 12.06
CA GLY A 82 -12.46 -5.45 12.97
C GLY A 82 -13.41 -6.53 13.48
N GLY A 83 -13.61 -6.59 14.80
CA GLY A 83 -14.46 -7.60 15.42
C GLY A 83 -13.97 -9.03 15.20
N GLY A 84 -12.64 -9.24 15.11
CA GLY A 84 -12.03 -10.55 14.90
C GLY A 84 -12.13 -11.09 13.49
N ARG A 85 -12.45 -10.26 12.50
CA ARG A 85 -12.58 -10.66 11.09
C ARG A 85 -12.12 -9.55 10.16
N LEU A 86 -11.88 -9.91 8.90
CA LEU A 86 -11.53 -8.96 7.85
C LEU A 86 -12.76 -8.22 7.36
N ARG A 87 -12.62 -6.92 7.15
CA ARG A 87 -13.67 -6.03 6.66
C ARG A 87 -13.21 -5.35 5.38
N PRO A 88 -13.86 -5.61 4.24
CA PRO A 88 -13.43 -5.06 2.95
C PRO A 88 -13.94 -3.63 2.73
N HIS A 89 -13.09 -2.84 2.05
CA HIS A 89 -13.42 -1.52 1.54
C HIS A 89 -12.88 -1.40 0.11
N ARG A 90 -13.76 -1.11 -0.83
CA ARG A 90 -13.35 -0.89 -2.22
C ARG A 90 -12.87 0.54 -2.40
N LEU A 91 -11.71 0.69 -3.02
CA LEU A 91 -11.07 1.97 -3.30
C LEU A 91 -10.93 2.12 -4.82
N ALA A 92 -11.71 3.01 -5.40
CA ALA A 92 -11.65 3.33 -6.83
C ALA A 92 -10.51 4.30 -7.12
N ALA A 93 -10.16 4.44 -8.40
CA ALA A 93 -9.17 5.40 -8.86
C ALA A 93 -9.50 6.81 -8.34
N GLY A 94 -8.49 7.51 -7.86
CA GLY A 94 -8.63 8.82 -7.23
C GLY A 94 -8.90 8.77 -5.72
N THR A 95 -9.12 7.59 -5.15
CA THR A 95 -9.36 7.43 -3.72
C THR A 95 -8.06 7.08 -3.00
N GLY A 96 -7.81 7.75 -1.89
CA GLY A 96 -6.66 7.51 -1.04
C GLY A 96 -7.05 7.12 0.37
N ARG A 97 -6.10 6.55 1.09
CA ARG A 97 -6.26 6.02 2.42
C ARG A 97 -5.05 6.37 3.27
N ARG A 98 -5.24 7.11 4.36
CA ARG A 98 -4.19 7.33 5.37
C ARG A 98 -4.19 6.18 6.36
N PHE A 99 -3.04 5.84 6.90
CA PHE A 99 -2.93 4.85 7.94
C PHE A 99 -1.89 5.25 8.99
N GLY A 100 -2.15 4.83 10.23
CA GLY A 100 -1.25 5.05 11.36
C GLY A 100 -0.18 3.95 11.48
N PRO A 101 0.73 4.08 12.48
CA PRO A 101 1.89 3.19 12.61
C PRO A 101 1.55 1.75 13.02
N ARG A 102 0.31 1.48 13.42
CA ARG A 102 -0.14 0.15 13.84
C ARG A 102 -1.14 -0.47 12.86
N HIS A 103 -1.32 0.15 11.72
CA HIS A 103 -2.29 -0.31 10.72
C HIS A 103 -1.91 -1.68 10.16
N VAL A 104 -2.88 -2.59 10.14
CA VAL A 104 -2.76 -3.94 9.58
C VAL A 104 -3.81 -4.09 8.51
N HIS A 105 -3.41 -4.50 7.31
CA HIS A 105 -4.33 -4.64 6.20
C HIS A 105 -3.89 -5.70 5.18
N VAL A 106 -4.83 -6.06 4.32
CA VAL A 106 -4.63 -6.81 3.08
C VAL A 106 -5.13 -5.93 1.95
N VAL A 107 -4.37 -5.84 0.86
CA VAL A 107 -4.80 -5.14 -0.36
C VAL A 107 -4.79 -6.11 -1.52
N THR A 108 -5.85 -6.14 -2.30
CA THR A 108 -6.04 -7.09 -3.40
C THR A 108 -6.72 -6.41 -4.58
N ASN A 109 -6.30 -6.76 -5.79
CA ASN A 109 -7.07 -6.43 -7.01
C ASN A 109 -8.08 -7.55 -7.26
N ARG A 110 -9.35 -7.28 -6.98
CA ARG A 110 -10.47 -8.21 -7.21
C ARG A 110 -11.23 -7.94 -8.48
N ASP A 111 -10.84 -6.92 -9.23
CA ASP A 111 -11.46 -6.56 -10.50
C ASP A 111 -10.85 -7.36 -11.65
N ASP A 112 -11.42 -7.24 -12.84
CA ASP A 112 -10.93 -7.85 -14.07
C ASP A 112 -9.99 -6.92 -14.87
N GLN A 113 -9.67 -5.75 -14.33
CA GLN A 113 -8.78 -4.76 -14.92
C GLN A 113 -7.54 -4.56 -14.06
N PRO A 114 -6.40 -4.19 -14.65
CA PRO A 114 -5.21 -3.82 -13.88
C PRO A 114 -5.45 -2.60 -12.98
N ALA A 115 -4.73 -2.53 -11.89
CA ALA A 115 -4.73 -1.38 -11.00
C ALA A 115 -3.32 -0.85 -10.79
N VAL A 116 -3.21 0.42 -10.45
CA VAL A 116 -1.95 1.12 -10.14
C VAL A 116 -2.16 1.96 -8.89
N SER A 117 -1.20 1.92 -7.99
CA SER A 117 -1.25 2.69 -6.74
C SER A 117 0.10 3.29 -6.39
N VAL A 118 0.05 4.38 -5.62
CA VAL A 118 1.23 5.03 -5.04
C VAL A 118 1.14 4.91 -3.53
N HIS A 119 2.22 4.46 -2.91
CA HIS A 119 2.31 4.25 -1.46
C HIS A 119 3.40 5.14 -0.88
N VAL A 120 3.09 5.83 0.22
CA VAL A 120 4.01 6.70 0.93
C VAL A 120 4.14 6.21 2.36
N TYR A 121 5.37 5.98 2.80
CA TYR A 121 5.69 5.58 4.18
C TYR A 121 6.47 6.68 4.88
N ARG A 122 6.15 6.93 6.13
CA ARG A 122 6.76 7.94 6.98
C ARG A 122 6.98 7.37 8.39
N PRO A 123 8.23 7.16 8.84
CA PRO A 123 9.47 7.19 8.05
C PRO A 123 9.53 6.07 7.01
N ALA A 124 10.64 5.99 6.26
CA ALA A 124 10.89 4.94 5.28
C ALA A 124 10.62 3.55 5.88
N LEU A 125 10.02 2.69 5.09
CA LEU A 125 9.67 1.35 5.51
C LEU A 125 10.95 0.51 5.70
N ARG A 126 11.12 -0.08 6.89
CA ARG A 126 12.28 -0.90 7.23
C ARG A 126 11.96 -2.37 7.34
N ARG A 127 10.73 -2.67 7.78
CA ARG A 127 10.27 -4.06 7.94
C ARG A 127 8.75 -4.09 7.84
N MET A 128 8.24 -5.27 7.54
CA MET A 128 6.81 -5.57 7.59
C MET A 128 6.62 -6.84 8.39
N THR A 129 5.64 -6.84 9.27
CA THR A 129 5.20 -8.07 9.92
C THR A 129 3.99 -8.59 9.16
N ARG A 130 4.07 -9.85 8.72
CA ARG A 130 2.95 -10.57 8.13
C ARG A 130 2.23 -11.36 9.20
N TYR A 131 0.90 -11.36 9.09
CA TYR A 131 0.04 -11.97 10.08
C TYR A 131 -0.84 -13.03 9.45
N ARG A 132 -1.31 -13.93 10.29
CA ARG A 132 -2.41 -14.83 10.01
C ARG A 132 -3.53 -14.54 11.01
N LEU A 133 -4.76 -14.43 10.51
CA LEU A 133 -5.93 -14.28 11.37
C LEU A 133 -6.47 -15.68 11.68
N ALA A 134 -6.45 -16.05 12.96
CA ALA A 134 -6.94 -17.35 13.44
C ALA A 134 -7.77 -17.17 14.70
N ALA A 135 -9.00 -17.69 14.70
CA ALA A 135 -9.95 -17.59 15.81
C ALA A 135 -10.13 -16.14 16.31
N GLY A 136 -10.16 -15.17 15.40
CA GLY A 136 -10.32 -13.75 15.70
C GLY A 136 -9.07 -13.05 16.20
N GLN A 137 -7.92 -13.73 16.20
CA GLN A 137 -6.65 -13.18 16.69
C GLN A 137 -5.61 -13.09 15.59
N LEU A 138 -4.81 -12.01 15.64
CA LEU A 138 -3.64 -11.86 14.76
C LEU A 138 -2.46 -12.63 15.32
N LEU A 139 -1.94 -13.55 14.51
CA LEU A 139 -0.73 -14.32 14.83
C LEU A 139 0.37 -13.91 13.87
N VAL A 140 1.58 -13.66 14.39
CA VAL A 140 2.74 -13.34 13.55
C VAL A 140 3.11 -14.57 12.73
N ALA A 141 3.11 -14.41 11.40
CA ALA A 141 3.54 -15.44 10.46
C ALA A 141 4.99 -15.24 10.03
N GLU A 142 5.39 -14.00 9.78
CA GLU A 142 6.74 -13.68 9.30
C GLU A 142 7.07 -12.21 9.57
N VAL A 143 8.33 -11.91 9.78
CA VAL A 143 8.86 -10.55 9.78
C VAL A 143 9.80 -10.42 8.58
N ALA A 144 9.48 -9.53 7.64
CA ALA A 144 10.27 -9.31 6.43
C ALA A 144 11.02 -7.98 6.52
N GLU A 145 12.31 -8.03 6.16
CA GLU A 145 13.12 -6.83 6.02
C GLU A 145 12.78 -6.10 4.72
N ALA A 146 12.93 -4.78 4.71
CA ALA A 146 12.65 -3.94 3.56
C ALA A 146 13.49 -4.34 2.34
N GLY A 147 12.82 -4.42 1.18
CA GLY A 147 13.47 -4.72 -0.10
C GLY A 147 13.84 -6.18 -0.32
N VAL A 148 13.48 -7.09 0.58
CA VAL A 148 13.85 -8.51 0.49
C VAL A 148 12.66 -9.39 0.10
N ALA A 149 11.47 -9.10 0.58
CA ALA A 149 10.33 -10.01 0.40
C ALA A 149 8.98 -9.28 0.35
N TRP A 150 8.90 -8.20 -0.34
CA TRP A 150 7.61 -7.50 -0.46
C TRP A 150 7.22 -7.08 -1.87
#